data_f925949a56895a16522cd62a36e72c07
#
_entry.id   f925949a56895a16522cd62a36e72c07
#
_cell.length_a   1.000
_cell.length_b   1.000
_cell.length_c   1.000
_cell.angle_alpha   90.00
_cell.angle_beta   90.00
_cell.angle_gamma   90.00
#
_symmetry.space_group_name_H-M   'P 1'
#
loop_
_entity.id
_entity.type
_entity.pdbx_description
1 polymer ?
#
loop_
_entity_poly.entity_id
_entity_poly.type
_entity_poly.pdbx_seq_one_letter_code
_entity_poly.pdbx_strand_id
1 'polypeptide(L)'
;MNREMIIVLDFGGQYNQLIARRVRECHVYCEVHPHTMTLEQIKALNPKGIIFTGGPNSVYGEDSPTYQKEIFELGVPILGICYGSQLMAHILGGKVQTAPVSEYGKTEVTVNTSSVLFEGVSEKTICWMSHTDYIAEAPAGFNVVANTPVCPVAAMECPERKLYATQFHPEVMHTREGMTMLSNFVYKVCGCSGDWKMDSFVETTIEQLREKIGGGKVLCALSGGVDSSVAAVMLAKAVGKQLTCVFVDHGLLRKNEGDEVEAVFGPDGPYDLNFVRVNAQERFYSKLAGVTEPEAKRKIIGEEFIRVFEEEAKKIGTVDFLVQGTIYPDVIESGLGKSAVIKSHHNVGGLPDYVDFKEIVEPLRLLFKDEVRNAGRELGIPEYLVSRQPFPGPGLGIRIIGEVTEEKVRIVQDADYIYREEIAKAGVDKNLGQYFAALTNMRSVGVMGDGRTYDYAIALRAVTTSDFMTAESAHIPWEVLEKVTNRIVNEVKGVNRVLYDCTGKPPATIEFE
;
A
#
# COMPACT_ATOMS: atom_id res chain seq x y z
N MET A 1 -12.36 1.66 23.20
CA MET A 1 -11.08 1.29 23.85
C MET A 1 -10.14 2.48 23.81
N ASN A 2 -9.52 2.83 24.95
CA ASN A 2 -8.44 3.84 24.96
C ASN A 2 -7.18 3.17 24.38
N ARG A 3 -6.97 3.22 23.07
CA ARG A 3 -5.74 2.75 22.44
C ARG A 3 -4.65 3.79 22.61
N GLU A 4 -3.43 3.34 22.88
CA GLU A 4 -2.28 4.21 22.76
C GLU A 4 -2.13 4.67 21.31
N MET A 5 -2.02 5.97 21.07
CA MET A 5 -2.02 6.53 19.73
C MET A 5 -0.95 7.59 19.54
N ILE A 6 -0.29 7.59 18.39
CA ILE A 6 0.53 8.68 17.90
C ILE A 6 -0.19 9.38 16.75
N ILE A 7 -0.22 10.70 16.78
CA ILE A 7 -0.73 11.52 15.67
C ILE A 7 0.44 11.92 14.77
N VAL A 8 0.29 11.72 13.47
CA VAL A 8 1.19 12.23 12.45
C VAL A 8 0.51 13.43 11.79
N LEU A 9 1.05 14.64 11.96
CA LEU A 9 0.55 15.85 11.29
C LEU A 9 1.28 16.02 9.95
N ASP A 10 0.50 16.03 8.88
CA ASP A 10 0.99 16.10 7.51
C ASP A 10 1.16 17.55 7.06
N PHE A 11 2.40 17.93 6.78
CA PHE A 11 2.80 19.23 6.22
C PHE A 11 3.08 19.17 4.71
N GLY A 12 2.56 18.16 4.01
CA GLY A 12 2.70 17.98 2.56
C GLY A 12 3.94 17.18 2.14
N GLY A 13 4.56 16.45 3.05
CA GLY A 13 5.73 15.62 2.78
C GLY A 13 5.37 14.34 2.01
N GLN A 14 6.31 13.84 1.22
CA GLN A 14 6.14 12.60 0.45
C GLN A 14 6.12 11.34 1.32
N TYR A 15 6.64 11.40 2.55
CA TYR A 15 6.85 10.24 3.41
C TYR A 15 5.86 10.15 4.59
N ASN A 16 4.75 10.89 4.57
CA ASN A 16 3.75 10.89 5.64
C ASN A 16 3.19 9.49 5.96
N GLN A 17 2.81 8.74 4.91
CA GLN A 17 2.33 7.35 5.05
C GLN A 17 3.44 6.42 5.55
N LEU A 18 4.68 6.66 5.12
CA LEU A 18 5.83 5.85 5.55
C LEU A 18 6.13 6.06 7.03
N ILE A 19 6.06 7.31 7.53
CA ILE A 19 6.18 7.61 8.97
C ILE A 19 5.12 6.84 9.77
N ALA A 20 3.85 6.91 9.34
CA ALA A 20 2.76 6.20 9.99
C ALA A 20 3.00 4.69 10.00
N ARG A 21 3.44 4.12 8.88
CA ARG A 21 3.77 2.70 8.76
C ARG A 21 4.89 2.29 9.74
N ARG A 22 5.95 3.11 9.86
CA ARG A 22 7.05 2.84 10.81
C ARG A 22 6.59 2.86 12.27
N VAL A 23 5.69 3.75 12.63
CA VAL A 23 5.06 3.76 13.96
C VAL A 23 4.25 2.47 14.18
N ARG A 24 3.50 2.01 13.18
CA ARG A 24 2.75 0.74 13.23
C ARG A 24 3.67 -0.49 13.34
N GLU A 25 4.82 -0.47 12.71
CA GLU A 25 5.87 -1.50 12.86
C GLU A 25 6.43 -1.54 14.30
N CYS A 26 6.31 -0.46 15.07
CA CYS A 26 6.54 -0.44 16.51
C CYS A 26 5.31 -0.91 17.32
N HIS A 27 4.34 -1.58 16.72
CA HIS A 27 3.12 -2.04 17.38
C HIS A 27 2.33 -0.94 18.12
N VAL A 28 2.36 0.28 17.61
CA VAL A 28 1.59 1.41 18.14
C VAL A 28 0.65 1.94 17.08
N TYR A 29 -0.61 2.14 17.48
CA TYR A 29 -1.60 2.72 16.58
C TYR A 29 -1.25 4.17 16.24
N CYS A 30 -1.41 4.57 14.99
CA CYS A 30 -1.24 5.96 14.60
C CYS A 30 -2.22 6.37 13.51
N GLU A 31 -2.51 7.66 13.46
CA GLU A 31 -3.33 8.29 12.43
C GLU A 31 -2.59 9.46 11.80
N VAL A 32 -2.75 9.62 10.49
CA VAL A 32 -2.25 10.78 9.74
C VAL A 32 -3.38 11.79 9.64
N HIS A 33 -3.12 13.01 10.08
CA HIS A 33 -4.06 14.12 10.01
C HIS A 33 -3.45 15.32 9.30
N PRO A 34 -4.24 16.17 8.64
CA PRO A 34 -3.72 17.38 8.02
C PRO A 34 -3.20 18.34 9.10
N HIS A 35 -2.19 19.16 8.76
CA HIS A 35 -1.65 20.20 9.65
C HIS A 35 -2.71 21.22 10.11
N THR A 36 -3.87 21.27 9.46
CA THR A 36 -5.01 22.13 9.82
C THR A 36 -5.85 21.58 10.97
N MET A 37 -5.53 20.37 11.49
CA MET A 37 -6.22 19.80 12.65
C MET A 37 -6.08 20.72 13.85
N THR A 38 -7.19 21.01 14.55
CA THR A 38 -7.17 21.96 15.67
C THR A 38 -6.59 21.36 16.96
N LEU A 39 -6.10 22.23 17.88
CA LEU A 39 -5.61 21.78 19.19
C LEU A 39 -6.69 21.06 20.02
N GLU A 40 -7.94 21.49 19.91
CA GLU A 40 -9.07 20.84 20.58
C GLU A 40 -9.29 19.42 20.07
N GLN A 41 -9.18 19.22 18.76
CA GLN A 41 -9.28 17.89 18.16
C GLN A 41 -8.11 16.98 18.60
N ILE A 42 -6.88 17.51 18.63
CA ILE A 42 -5.72 16.77 19.15
C ILE A 42 -5.91 16.39 20.62
N LYS A 43 -6.34 17.34 21.46
CA LYS A 43 -6.61 17.07 22.87
C LYS A 43 -7.70 16.02 23.08
N ALA A 44 -8.75 16.05 22.25
CA ALA A 44 -9.85 15.09 22.32
C ALA A 44 -9.38 13.65 22.01
N LEU A 45 -8.41 13.48 21.12
CA LEU A 45 -7.80 12.18 20.81
C LEU A 45 -6.81 11.71 21.90
N ASN A 46 -6.33 12.59 22.75
CA ASN A 46 -5.39 12.30 23.85
C ASN A 46 -4.18 11.45 23.40
N PRO A 47 -3.39 11.89 22.40
CA PRO A 47 -2.30 11.10 21.86
C PRO A 47 -1.13 10.96 22.84
N LYS A 48 -0.40 9.85 22.75
CA LYS A 48 0.85 9.61 23.48
C LYS A 48 2.03 10.40 22.90
N GLY A 49 1.96 10.76 21.62
CA GLY A 49 2.97 11.52 20.92
C GLY A 49 2.45 12.11 19.61
N ILE A 50 3.18 13.08 19.09
CA ILE A 50 2.87 13.76 17.83
C ILE A 50 4.14 13.75 16.97
N ILE A 51 4.00 13.47 15.68
CA ILE A 51 5.09 13.58 14.70
C ILE A 51 4.70 14.61 13.65
N PHE A 52 5.55 15.60 13.43
CA PHE A 52 5.46 16.56 12.33
C PHE A 52 6.23 16.02 11.14
N THR A 53 5.58 15.88 9.99
CA THR A 53 6.21 15.35 8.78
C THR A 53 7.18 16.35 8.13
N GLY A 54 7.91 15.88 7.13
CA GLY A 54 8.55 16.75 6.14
C GLY A 54 7.52 17.52 5.31
N GLY A 55 8.00 18.42 4.47
CA GLY A 55 7.19 19.21 3.55
C GLY A 55 8.04 19.83 2.45
N PRO A 56 7.44 20.21 1.31
CA PRO A 56 8.18 20.74 0.17
C PRO A 56 8.54 22.24 0.30
N ASN A 57 8.01 22.92 1.31
CA ASN A 57 8.07 24.37 1.43
C ASN A 57 9.21 24.84 2.34
N SER A 58 9.59 26.11 2.22
CA SER A 58 10.38 26.82 3.22
C SER A 58 9.48 27.37 4.32
N VAL A 59 9.94 27.38 5.58
CA VAL A 59 9.16 27.93 6.71
C VAL A 59 8.90 29.45 6.59
N TYR A 60 9.56 30.12 5.66
CA TYR A 60 9.40 31.54 5.38
C TYR A 60 8.46 31.84 4.20
N GLY A 61 7.93 30.83 3.51
CA GLY A 61 6.99 31.03 2.43
C GLY A 61 5.63 31.53 2.92
N GLU A 62 5.01 32.48 2.21
CA GLU A 62 3.72 33.07 2.60
C GLU A 62 2.60 32.03 2.71
N ASP A 63 2.60 31.01 1.82
CA ASP A 63 1.62 29.93 1.79
C ASP A 63 2.12 28.64 2.44
N SER A 64 3.21 28.70 3.22
CA SER A 64 3.79 27.51 3.83
C SER A 64 2.92 26.97 4.97
N PRO A 65 2.72 25.64 5.05
CA PRO A 65 2.00 25.04 6.15
C PRO A 65 2.64 25.40 7.49
N THR A 66 1.84 25.89 8.42
CA THR A 66 2.31 26.30 9.75
C THR A 66 1.41 25.73 10.84
N TYR A 67 1.81 25.91 12.10
CA TYR A 67 1.00 25.54 13.24
C TYR A 67 1.13 26.57 14.36
N GLN A 68 0.18 26.58 15.30
CA GLN A 68 0.21 27.50 16.44
C GLN A 68 1.17 27.01 17.51
N LYS A 69 1.87 27.97 18.17
CA LYS A 69 2.93 27.73 19.16
C LYS A 69 2.47 26.88 20.35
N GLU A 70 1.21 27.00 20.70
CA GLU A 70 0.58 26.33 21.85
C GLU A 70 0.63 24.79 21.76
N ILE A 71 0.86 24.23 20.58
CA ILE A 71 1.03 22.78 20.42
C ILE A 71 2.26 22.27 21.19
N PHE A 72 3.32 23.07 21.27
CA PHE A 72 4.55 22.73 22.00
C PHE A 72 4.39 22.88 23.53
N GLU A 73 3.25 23.38 24.00
CA GLU A 73 2.91 23.56 25.40
C GLU A 73 1.93 22.50 25.93
N LEU A 74 1.49 21.56 25.06
CA LEU A 74 0.55 20.50 25.43
C LEU A 74 1.14 19.48 26.41
N GLY A 75 2.46 19.42 26.59
CA GLY A 75 3.14 18.41 27.39
C GLY A 75 3.17 17.01 26.75
N VAL A 76 2.67 16.89 25.51
CA VAL A 76 2.73 15.69 24.68
C VAL A 76 4.07 15.67 23.97
N PRO A 77 4.80 14.53 23.92
CA PRO A 77 6.04 14.40 23.15
C PRO A 77 5.84 14.74 21.67
N ILE A 78 6.76 15.54 21.10
CA ILE A 78 6.72 15.91 19.68
C ILE A 78 8.05 15.61 19.01
N LEU A 79 8.00 14.92 17.85
CA LEU A 79 9.14 14.74 16.96
C LEU A 79 8.90 15.49 15.66
N GLY A 80 9.76 16.46 15.33
CA GLY A 80 9.77 17.12 14.02
C GLY A 80 10.74 16.44 13.07
N ILE A 81 10.31 16.12 11.85
CA ILE A 81 11.13 15.50 10.80
C ILE A 81 11.28 16.49 9.64
N CYS A 82 12.50 16.78 9.21
CA CYS A 82 12.83 17.64 8.07
C CYS A 82 12.12 19.00 8.16
N TYR A 83 11.11 19.29 7.34
CA TYR A 83 10.30 20.51 7.46
C TYR A 83 9.70 20.68 8.86
N GLY A 84 9.18 19.62 9.46
CA GLY A 84 8.65 19.65 10.83
C GLY A 84 9.69 20.07 11.88
N SER A 85 10.96 19.70 11.68
CA SER A 85 12.06 20.15 12.54
C SER A 85 12.36 21.65 12.38
N GLN A 86 12.38 22.12 11.13
CA GLN A 86 12.59 23.54 10.81
C GLN A 86 11.43 24.39 11.31
N LEU A 87 10.18 23.91 11.17
CA LEU A 87 8.99 24.60 11.68
C LEU A 87 9.03 24.72 13.21
N MET A 88 9.40 23.65 13.91
CA MET A 88 9.61 23.68 15.37
C MET A 88 10.67 24.71 15.75
N ALA A 89 11.83 24.70 15.10
CA ALA A 89 12.88 25.66 15.36
C ALA A 89 12.41 27.10 15.10
N HIS A 90 11.77 27.37 13.98
CA HIS A 90 11.28 28.68 13.59
C HIS A 90 10.27 29.24 14.60
N ILE A 91 9.25 28.46 14.96
CA ILE A 91 8.20 28.90 15.91
C ILE A 91 8.77 29.16 17.31
N LEU A 92 9.77 28.40 17.73
CA LEU A 92 10.38 28.52 19.05
C LEU A 92 11.55 29.49 19.13
N GLY A 93 11.84 30.24 18.04
CA GLY A 93 12.81 31.31 18.01
C GLY A 93 14.23 30.89 17.61
N GLY A 94 14.40 29.71 17.04
CA GLY A 94 15.61 29.30 16.35
C GLY A 94 15.74 29.99 14.98
N LYS A 95 16.83 29.71 14.27
CA LYS A 95 17.13 30.33 12.99
C LYS A 95 17.23 29.25 11.89
N VAL A 96 16.35 29.36 10.91
CA VAL A 96 16.39 28.54 9.69
C VAL A 96 17.00 29.34 8.57
N GLN A 97 17.79 28.75 7.71
CA GLN A 97 18.45 29.42 6.59
C GLN A 97 18.53 28.47 5.39
N THR A 98 18.61 29.05 4.19
CA THR A 98 18.95 28.29 2.99
C THR A 98 20.42 27.90 3.03
N ALA A 99 20.72 26.64 2.84
CA ALA A 99 22.09 26.12 2.87
C ALA A 99 22.90 26.62 1.66
N PRO A 100 24.19 26.96 1.86
CA PRO A 100 25.07 27.24 0.73
C PRO A 100 25.20 26.08 -0.25
N VAL A 101 25.08 24.85 0.27
CA VAL A 101 25.08 23.59 -0.47
C VAL A 101 23.96 22.73 0.09
N SER A 102 23.02 22.35 -0.76
CA SER A 102 21.90 21.44 -0.37
C SER A 102 22.42 20.04 -0.09
N GLU A 103 21.81 19.34 0.85
CA GLU A 103 22.11 17.94 1.14
C GLU A 103 20.98 17.05 0.62
N TYR A 104 21.29 16.22 -0.38
CA TYR A 104 20.39 15.23 -0.95
C TYR A 104 21.06 13.86 -1.00
N GLY A 105 20.40 12.84 -0.44
CA GLY A 105 20.89 11.49 -0.47
C GLY A 105 21.49 10.99 0.84
N LYS A 106 22.34 9.97 0.72
CA LYS A 106 22.99 9.32 1.87
C LYS A 106 24.12 10.19 2.41
N THR A 107 23.99 10.64 3.65
CA THR A 107 24.96 11.50 4.33
C THR A 107 25.40 10.87 5.65
N GLU A 108 26.71 10.91 5.95
CA GLU A 108 27.20 10.52 7.27
C GLU A 108 26.87 11.61 8.29
N VAL A 109 26.16 11.24 9.34
CA VAL A 109 25.75 12.10 10.45
C VAL A 109 26.44 11.65 11.72
N THR A 110 27.01 12.60 12.45
CA THR A 110 27.55 12.35 13.79
C THR A 110 26.46 12.62 14.82
N VAL A 111 26.16 11.65 15.67
CA VAL A 111 25.10 11.73 16.68
C VAL A 111 25.68 11.65 18.09
N ASN A 112 25.03 12.32 19.03
CA ASN A 112 25.30 12.18 20.44
C ASN A 112 24.49 10.98 21.01
N THR A 113 25.16 9.87 21.26
CA THR A 113 24.54 8.63 21.73
C THR A 113 24.02 8.69 23.18
N SER A 114 24.29 9.77 23.90
CA SER A 114 23.66 10.02 25.23
C SER A 114 22.23 10.56 25.13
N SER A 115 21.80 11.03 23.94
CA SER A 115 20.40 11.35 23.68
C SER A 115 19.54 10.10 23.67
N VAL A 116 18.38 10.16 24.32
CA VAL A 116 17.40 9.05 24.32
C VAL A 116 17.01 8.66 22.88
N LEU A 117 16.91 9.63 21.98
CA LEU A 117 16.57 9.38 20.58
C LEU A 117 17.62 8.49 19.87
N PHE A 118 18.89 8.61 20.23
CA PHE A 118 20.02 7.92 19.61
C PHE A 118 20.59 6.77 20.46
N GLU A 119 19.88 6.35 21.48
CA GLU A 119 20.31 5.18 22.26
C GLU A 119 20.33 3.92 21.39
N GLY A 120 21.48 3.24 21.35
CA GLY A 120 21.70 2.06 20.51
C GLY A 120 22.01 2.38 19.04
N VAL A 121 22.16 3.66 18.68
CA VAL A 121 22.59 4.12 17.35
C VAL A 121 24.11 4.31 17.37
N SER A 122 24.77 4.01 16.25
CA SER A 122 26.21 4.26 16.07
C SER A 122 26.52 5.75 16.10
N GLU A 123 27.61 6.17 16.75
CA GLU A 123 28.05 7.58 16.83
C GLU A 123 28.14 8.23 15.44
N LYS A 124 28.56 7.47 14.43
CA LYS A 124 28.53 7.85 13.02
C LYS A 124 27.62 6.89 12.26
N THR A 125 26.56 7.42 11.71
CA THR A 125 25.56 6.65 10.99
C THR A 125 25.21 7.29 9.64
N ILE A 126 24.68 6.50 8.72
CA ILE A 126 24.21 7.00 7.42
C ILE A 126 22.74 7.34 7.54
N CYS A 127 22.41 8.60 7.24
CA CYS A 127 21.03 9.09 7.19
C CYS A 127 20.68 9.62 5.81
N TRP A 128 19.39 9.63 5.51
CA TRP A 128 18.86 10.21 4.27
C TRP A 128 18.55 11.68 4.49
N MET A 129 19.30 12.54 3.80
CA MET A 129 19.05 13.97 3.74
C MET A 129 18.24 14.31 2.48
N SER A 130 17.33 15.28 2.60
CA SER A 130 16.55 15.80 1.47
C SER A 130 16.09 17.22 1.79
N HIS A 131 17.05 18.17 1.80
CA HIS A 131 16.75 19.54 2.19
C HIS A 131 17.65 20.58 1.51
N THR A 132 17.08 21.77 1.30
CA THR A 132 17.77 23.00 0.91
C THR A 132 17.91 23.95 2.09
N ASP A 133 16.86 24.08 2.91
CA ASP A 133 16.89 24.85 4.15
C ASP A 133 17.36 23.97 5.32
N TYR A 134 18.05 24.58 6.29
CA TYR A 134 18.55 23.92 7.48
C TYR A 134 18.43 24.79 8.72
N ILE A 135 18.46 24.20 9.89
CA ILE A 135 18.49 24.92 11.16
C ILE A 135 19.93 25.37 11.43
N ALA A 136 20.18 26.68 11.32
CA ALA A 136 21.49 27.27 11.59
C ALA A 136 21.75 27.48 13.09
N GLU A 137 20.71 27.82 13.85
CA GLU A 137 20.77 28.02 15.30
C GLU A 137 19.55 27.36 15.96
N ALA A 138 19.79 26.47 16.91
CA ALA A 138 18.73 25.85 17.68
C ALA A 138 18.03 26.87 18.60
N PRO A 139 16.73 26.68 18.90
CA PRO A 139 16.04 27.55 19.86
C PRO A 139 16.69 27.51 21.25
N ALA A 140 16.48 28.54 22.05
CA ALA A 140 16.97 28.59 23.43
C ALA A 140 16.41 27.41 24.24
N GLY A 141 17.28 26.73 24.98
CA GLY A 141 16.94 25.55 25.80
C GLY A 141 16.96 24.21 25.02
N PHE A 142 17.33 24.21 23.74
CA PHE A 142 17.57 23.01 22.98
C PHE A 142 19.05 22.63 22.97
N ASN A 143 19.32 21.33 23.09
CA ASN A 143 20.62 20.74 22.87
C ASN A 143 20.73 20.24 21.42
N VAL A 144 21.84 20.55 20.76
CA VAL A 144 22.18 19.95 19.46
C VAL A 144 22.73 18.56 19.71
N VAL A 145 22.11 17.54 19.12
CA VAL A 145 22.44 16.12 19.36
C VAL A 145 22.87 15.37 18.09
N ALA A 146 22.83 16.05 16.94
CA ALA A 146 23.46 15.53 15.71
C ALA A 146 23.88 16.68 14.79
N ASN A 147 24.92 16.42 13.99
CA ASN A 147 25.44 17.38 13.01
C ASN A 147 26.07 16.67 11.80
N THR A 148 26.20 17.42 10.70
CA THR A 148 27.06 17.12 9.55
C THR A 148 28.02 18.27 9.33
N PRO A 149 29.02 18.17 8.45
CA PRO A 149 29.88 19.29 8.09
C PRO A 149 29.13 20.51 7.51
N VAL A 150 27.94 20.30 6.93
CA VAL A 150 27.13 21.34 6.27
C VAL A 150 25.89 21.71 7.06
N CYS A 151 25.33 20.80 7.86
CA CYS A 151 24.16 20.99 8.69
C CYS A 151 24.57 20.97 10.18
N PRO A 152 24.76 22.13 10.82
CA PRO A 152 25.22 22.21 12.21
C PRO A 152 24.19 21.68 13.21
N VAL A 153 22.89 21.69 12.86
CA VAL A 153 21.80 21.16 13.66
C VAL A 153 21.04 20.11 12.85
N ALA A 154 21.67 18.95 12.70
CA ALA A 154 21.02 17.79 12.03
C ALA A 154 19.99 17.09 12.94
N ALA A 155 20.14 17.24 14.28
CA ALA A 155 19.10 16.92 15.25
C ALA A 155 19.26 17.78 16.50
N MET A 156 18.13 18.06 17.14
CA MET A 156 18.07 18.81 18.40
C MET A 156 17.00 18.25 19.33
N GLU A 157 17.17 18.47 20.61
CA GLU A 157 16.20 18.03 21.62
C GLU A 157 16.07 19.01 22.79
N CYS A 158 14.89 19.04 23.39
CA CYS A 158 14.61 19.64 24.69
C CYS A 158 13.83 18.61 25.53
N PRO A 159 14.53 17.69 26.23
CA PRO A 159 13.89 16.58 26.95
C PRO A 159 12.90 17.02 28.03
N GLU A 160 13.18 18.13 28.71
CA GLU A 160 12.31 18.72 29.72
C GLU A 160 10.92 19.06 29.17
N ARG A 161 10.85 19.47 27.89
CA ARG A 161 9.64 19.79 27.16
C ARG A 161 9.16 18.63 26.28
N LYS A 162 9.90 17.52 26.25
CA LYS A 162 9.66 16.35 25.38
C LYS A 162 9.62 16.70 23.88
N LEU A 163 10.47 17.62 23.45
CA LEU A 163 10.57 18.08 22.08
C LEU A 163 11.84 17.54 21.44
N TYR A 164 11.70 16.92 20.28
CA TYR A 164 12.77 16.28 19.52
C TYR A 164 12.65 16.65 18.04
N ALA A 165 13.75 16.75 17.34
CA ALA A 165 13.75 17.12 15.93
C ALA A 165 14.93 16.51 15.18
N THR A 166 14.69 16.03 13.95
CA THR A 166 15.71 15.56 13.01
C THR A 166 15.56 16.25 11.67
N GLN A 167 16.66 16.72 11.09
CA GLN A 167 16.68 17.27 9.73
C GLN A 167 16.60 16.15 8.68
N PHE A 168 17.16 14.99 8.98
CA PHE A 168 17.12 13.79 8.15
C PHE A 168 15.83 13.00 8.37
N HIS A 169 15.57 12.05 7.47
CA HIS A 169 14.40 11.20 7.45
C HIS A 169 14.68 9.82 8.09
N PRO A 170 14.31 9.59 9.36
CA PRO A 170 14.51 8.30 10.01
C PRO A 170 13.58 7.20 9.47
N GLU A 171 12.47 7.57 8.82
CA GLU A 171 11.45 6.66 8.30
C GLU A 171 11.88 5.92 7.03
N VAL A 172 12.83 6.46 6.26
CA VAL A 172 13.23 5.85 4.98
C VAL A 172 14.31 4.77 5.19
N MET A 173 14.30 3.74 4.34
CA MET A 173 15.23 2.61 4.42
C MET A 173 16.71 3.01 4.28
N HIS A 174 16.98 4.17 3.68
CA HIS A 174 18.34 4.66 3.46
C HIS A 174 18.96 5.26 4.73
N THR A 175 18.15 5.54 5.76
CA THR A 175 18.63 5.84 7.11
C THR A 175 18.84 4.53 7.84
N ARG A 176 20.10 4.16 8.00
CA ARG A 176 20.53 2.82 8.40
C ARG A 176 19.93 2.33 9.72
N GLU A 177 19.84 3.21 10.71
CA GLU A 177 19.34 2.91 12.06
C GLU A 177 18.05 3.69 12.39
N GLY A 178 17.32 4.10 11.35
CA GLY A 178 16.12 4.94 11.50
C GLY A 178 15.02 4.30 12.33
N MET A 179 14.82 2.98 12.21
CA MET A 179 13.85 2.26 13.04
C MET A 179 14.22 2.26 14.52
N THR A 180 15.50 2.21 14.86
CA THR A 180 15.97 2.33 16.27
C THR A 180 15.61 3.72 16.81
N MET A 181 15.83 4.78 16.04
CA MET A 181 15.50 6.16 16.42
C MET A 181 14.00 6.34 16.63
N LEU A 182 13.17 5.87 15.69
CA LEU A 182 11.70 5.93 15.82
C LEU A 182 11.19 5.09 16.97
N SER A 183 11.75 3.90 17.18
CA SER A 183 11.42 3.02 18.30
C SER A 183 11.75 3.69 19.64
N ASN A 184 12.90 4.36 19.75
CA ASN A 184 13.27 5.14 20.94
C ASN A 184 12.27 6.27 21.21
N PHE A 185 11.87 7.01 20.17
CA PHE A 185 10.82 8.03 20.33
C PHE A 185 9.50 7.42 20.82
N VAL A 186 9.02 6.38 20.15
CA VAL A 186 7.73 5.73 20.46
C VAL A 186 7.70 5.13 21.87
N TYR A 187 8.72 4.35 22.22
CA TYR A 187 8.71 3.61 23.48
C TYR A 187 9.29 4.39 24.65
N LYS A 188 10.43 5.07 24.46
CA LYS A 188 11.14 5.71 25.59
C LYS A 188 10.67 7.13 25.81
N VAL A 189 10.37 7.88 24.75
CA VAL A 189 9.92 9.28 24.89
C VAL A 189 8.41 9.34 25.08
N CYS A 190 7.62 8.65 24.25
CA CYS A 190 6.16 8.65 24.33
C CYS A 190 5.62 7.67 25.39
N GLY A 191 6.42 6.70 25.83
CA GLY A 191 6.04 5.70 26.82
C GLY A 191 4.94 4.75 26.35
N CYS A 192 4.90 4.45 25.06
CA CYS A 192 3.96 3.48 24.51
C CYS A 192 4.36 2.05 24.90
N SER A 193 3.37 1.17 25.08
CA SER A 193 3.58 -0.24 25.44
C SER A 193 3.64 -1.20 24.24
N GLY A 194 3.17 -0.76 23.08
CA GLY A 194 3.06 -1.61 21.88
C GLY A 194 1.82 -2.50 21.92
N ASP A 195 0.66 -1.92 22.15
CA ASP A 195 -0.62 -2.61 22.31
C ASP A 195 -1.38 -2.85 21.00
N TRP A 196 -0.86 -2.35 19.88
CA TRP A 196 -1.42 -2.56 18.54
C TRP A 196 -1.04 -3.93 17.98
N LYS A 197 -1.90 -4.94 18.21
CA LYS A 197 -1.69 -6.34 17.78
C LYS A 197 -2.82 -6.80 16.90
N MET A 198 -2.49 -7.61 15.87
CA MET A 198 -3.48 -8.02 14.88
C MET A 198 -4.48 -9.05 15.40
N ASP A 199 -4.09 -9.94 16.30
CA ASP A 199 -5.00 -10.86 16.99
C ASP A 199 -6.13 -10.10 17.70
N SER A 200 -5.77 -9.17 18.57
CA SER A 200 -6.72 -8.33 19.32
C SER A 200 -7.55 -7.43 18.39
N PHE A 201 -6.95 -6.93 17.30
CA PHE A 201 -7.68 -6.16 16.29
C PHE A 201 -8.76 -7.01 15.62
N VAL A 202 -8.40 -8.20 15.18
CA VAL A 202 -9.31 -9.14 14.49
C VAL A 202 -10.48 -9.50 15.40
N GLU A 203 -10.22 -9.92 16.64
CA GLU A 203 -11.26 -10.29 17.60
C GLU A 203 -12.22 -9.12 17.87
N THR A 204 -11.67 -7.96 18.19
CA THR A 204 -12.48 -6.74 18.47
C THR A 204 -13.32 -6.34 17.25
N THR A 205 -12.72 -6.38 16.05
CA THR A 205 -13.44 -6.00 14.83
C THR A 205 -14.57 -6.97 14.52
N ILE A 206 -14.37 -8.27 14.72
CA ILE A 206 -15.45 -9.28 14.55
C ILE A 206 -16.61 -9.00 15.51
N GLU A 207 -16.34 -8.68 16.77
CA GLU A 207 -17.38 -8.33 17.75
C GLU A 207 -18.15 -7.07 17.32
N GLN A 208 -17.45 -6.01 16.96
CA GLN A 208 -18.06 -4.77 16.46
C GLN A 208 -18.92 -4.97 15.22
N LEU A 209 -18.45 -5.79 14.27
CA LEU A 209 -19.20 -6.15 13.06
C LEU A 209 -20.47 -6.90 13.43
N ARG A 210 -20.40 -7.84 14.37
CA ARG A 210 -21.56 -8.62 14.84
C ARG A 210 -22.62 -7.73 15.47
N GLU A 211 -22.21 -6.80 16.33
CA GLU A 211 -23.10 -5.84 16.96
C GLU A 211 -23.72 -4.88 15.92
N LYS A 212 -22.90 -4.34 15.02
CA LYS A 212 -23.34 -3.38 14.00
C LYS A 212 -24.33 -3.98 13.01
N ILE A 213 -24.08 -5.19 12.54
CA ILE A 213 -24.88 -5.86 11.52
C ILE A 213 -26.14 -6.46 12.12
N GLY A 214 -26.07 -7.01 13.33
CA GLY A 214 -27.20 -7.69 13.97
C GLY A 214 -27.80 -8.78 13.09
N GLY A 215 -29.08 -8.64 12.74
CA GLY A 215 -29.79 -9.57 11.84
C GLY A 215 -29.77 -9.17 10.37
N GLY A 216 -29.00 -8.15 9.98
CA GLY A 216 -28.99 -7.62 8.62
C GLY A 216 -28.26 -8.53 7.60
N LYS A 217 -28.61 -8.39 6.34
CA LYS A 217 -27.97 -9.09 5.20
C LYS A 217 -26.80 -8.29 4.68
N VAL A 218 -25.69 -8.96 4.41
CA VAL A 218 -24.42 -8.38 3.98
C VAL A 218 -24.05 -8.87 2.59
N LEU A 219 -23.69 -7.97 1.70
CA LEU A 219 -23.19 -8.26 0.36
C LEU A 219 -21.73 -7.86 0.22
N CYS A 220 -20.91 -8.75 -0.30
CA CYS A 220 -19.49 -8.52 -0.55
C CYS A 220 -19.14 -8.81 -2.00
N ALA A 221 -18.52 -7.87 -2.69
CA ALA A 221 -17.86 -8.12 -3.97
C ALA A 221 -16.49 -8.74 -3.68
N LEU A 222 -16.36 -10.03 -3.95
CA LEU A 222 -15.13 -10.77 -3.75
C LEU A 222 -14.30 -10.75 -5.04
N SER A 223 -13.21 -10.01 -5.06
CA SER A 223 -12.33 -9.90 -6.24
C SER A 223 -11.27 -11.01 -6.34
N GLY A 224 -11.14 -11.85 -5.29
CA GLY A 224 -10.01 -12.78 -5.16
C GLY A 224 -8.70 -12.13 -4.69
N GLY A 225 -8.65 -10.81 -4.54
CA GLY A 225 -7.53 -10.08 -3.94
C GLY A 225 -7.46 -10.28 -2.42
N VAL A 226 -6.30 -9.97 -1.83
CA VAL A 226 -6.05 -10.14 -0.39
C VAL A 226 -7.07 -9.38 0.45
N ASP A 227 -7.35 -8.11 0.13
CA ASP A 227 -8.21 -7.25 0.95
C ASP A 227 -9.65 -7.74 0.98
N SER A 228 -10.24 -8.02 -0.18
CA SER A 228 -11.59 -8.56 -0.26
C SER A 228 -11.71 -9.93 0.42
N SER A 229 -10.67 -10.76 0.33
CA SER A 229 -10.62 -12.07 0.99
C SER A 229 -10.59 -11.94 2.51
N VAL A 230 -9.74 -11.06 3.05
CA VAL A 230 -9.64 -10.82 4.49
C VAL A 230 -10.95 -10.22 5.04
N ALA A 231 -11.52 -9.25 4.33
CA ALA A 231 -12.81 -8.66 4.70
C ALA A 231 -13.93 -9.71 4.71
N ALA A 232 -14.01 -10.57 3.69
CA ALA A 232 -15.01 -11.62 3.59
C ALA A 232 -14.89 -12.66 4.72
N VAL A 233 -13.67 -13.11 5.05
CA VAL A 233 -13.46 -14.07 6.15
C VAL A 233 -13.78 -13.46 7.51
N MET A 234 -13.40 -12.20 7.75
CA MET A 234 -13.72 -11.48 8.97
C MET A 234 -15.24 -11.39 9.18
N LEU A 235 -15.98 -11.06 8.12
CA LEU A 235 -17.43 -11.02 8.13
C LEU A 235 -18.07 -12.39 8.25
N ALA A 236 -17.55 -13.42 7.58
CA ALA A 236 -18.03 -14.78 7.73
C ALA A 236 -17.95 -15.24 9.21
N LYS A 237 -16.86 -14.91 9.90
CA LYS A 237 -16.72 -15.19 11.35
C LYS A 237 -17.65 -14.33 12.24
N ALA A 238 -18.01 -13.13 11.77
CA ALA A 238 -18.95 -12.27 12.51
C ALA A 238 -20.41 -12.69 12.35
N VAL A 239 -20.87 -12.94 11.13
CA VAL A 239 -22.31 -13.05 10.81
C VAL A 239 -22.68 -14.31 9.99
N GLY A 240 -21.74 -15.15 9.62
CA GLY A 240 -21.99 -16.43 8.93
C GLY A 240 -22.80 -16.24 7.64
N LYS A 241 -23.84 -17.07 7.47
CA LYS A 241 -24.73 -17.08 6.29
C LYS A 241 -25.53 -15.79 6.04
N GLN A 242 -25.44 -14.79 6.87
CA GLN A 242 -25.96 -13.45 6.52
C GLN A 242 -25.09 -12.77 5.45
N LEU A 243 -23.83 -13.23 5.29
CA LEU A 243 -22.91 -12.76 4.26
C LEU A 243 -23.13 -13.52 2.96
N THR A 244 -23.29 -12.79 1.87
CA THR A 244 -23.22 -13.30 0.50
C THR A 244 -22.05 -12.66 -0.22
N CYS A 245 -21.12 -13.49 -0.70
CA CYS A 245 -19.99 -13.07 -1.53
C CYS A 245 -20.29 -13.34 -3.00
N VAL A 246 -20.20 -12.32 -3.84
CA VAL A 246 -20.32 -12.45 -5.29
C VAL A 246 -18.93 -12.33 -5.90
N PHE A 247 -18.51 -13.38 -6.58
CA PHE A 247 -17.25 -13.44 -7.32
C PHE A 247 -17.55 -13.44 -8.83
N VAL A 248 -17.07 -12.40 -9.52
CA VAL A 248 -17.26 -12.25 -10.96
C VAL A 248 -16.04 -12.81 -11.70
N ASP A 249 -16.22 -13.97 -12.35
CA ASP A 249 -15.23 -14.53 -13.26
C ASP A 249 -15.37 -13.87 -14.64
N HIS A 250 -14.61 -12.80 -14.83
CA HIS A 250 -14.63 -11.98 -16.05
C HIS A 250 -13.68 -12.50 -17.15
N GLY A 251 -13.05 -13.67 -16.95
CA GLY A 251 -12.14 -14.26 -17.92
C GLY A 251 -10.72 -13.65 -17.99
N LEU A 252 -10.49 -12.51 -17.32
CA LEU A 252 -9.19 -11.83 -17.29
C LEU A 252 -8.38 -12.14 -16.02
N LEU A 253 -8.76 -13.20 -15.31
CA LEU A 253 -8.07 -13.70 -14.11
C LEU A 253 -6.79 -14.45 -14.49
N ARG A 254 -5.89 -14.64 -13.52
CA ARG A 254 -4.77 -15.57 -13.68
C ARG A 254 -5.27 -16.99 -13.92
N LYS A 255 -4.42 -17.84 -14.49
CA LYS A 255 -4.73 -19.26 -14.66
C LYS A 255 -5.13 -19.91 -13.33
N ASN A 256 -6.26 -20.61 -13.31
CA ASN A 256 -6.85 -21.31 -12.17
C ASN A 256 -7.32 -20.42 -11.00
N GLU A 257 -7.19 -19.10 -11.08
CA GLU A 257 -7.49 -18.19 -9.96
C GLU A 257 -8.95 -18.26 -9.52
N GLY A 258 -9.90 -18.38 -10.46
CA GLY A 258 -11.32 -18.54 -10.14
C GLY A 258 -11.60 -19.82 -9.33
N ASP A 259 -10.97 -20.94 -9.70
CA ASP A 259 -11.13 -22.22 -9.01
C ASP A 259 -10.45 -22.20 -7.63
N GLU A 260 -9.30 -21.53 -7.50
CA GLU A 260 -8.63 -21.31 -6.21
C GLU A 260 -9.50 -20.50 -5.25
N VAL A 261 -10.18 -19.46 -5.74
CA VAL A 261 -11.11 -18.65 -4.93
C VAL A 261 -12.34 -19.49 -4.52
N GLU A 262 -12.91 -20.23 -5.44
CA GLU A 262 -14.07 -21.11 -5.16
C GLU A 262 -13.71 -22.23 -4.18
N ALA A 263 -12.52 -22.81 -4.25
CA ALA A 263 -12.06 -23.82 -3.29
C ALA A 263 -11.98 -23.29 -1.85
N VAL A 264 -11.77 -21.99 -1.68
CA VAL A 264 -11.67 -21.36 -0.34
C VAL A 264 -13.02 -20.81 0.13
N PHE A 265 -13.77 -20.16 -0.74
CA PHE A 265 -15.00 -19.44 -0.38
C PHE A 265 -16.29 -20.14 -0.83
N GLY A 266 -16.18 -21.16 -1.65
CA GLY A 266 -17.30 -21.93 -2.17
C GLY A 266 -17.94 -22.87 -1.12
N PRO A 267 -18.96 -23.60 -1.51
CA PRO A 267 -19.73 -24.46 -0.58
C PRO A 267 -18.90 -25.51 0.15
N ASP A 268 -17.82 -25.99 -0.48
CA ASP A 268 -16.91 -27.00 0.09
C ASP A 268 -15.73 -26.34 0.86
N GLY A 269 -15.68 -25.02 0.90
CA GLY A 269 -14.64 -24.27 1.59
C GLY A 269 -14.83 -24.22 3.11
N PRO A 270 -13.79 -23.77 3.85
CA PRO A 270 -13.80 -23.77 5.32
C PRO A 270 -14.66 -22.68 5.96
N TYR A 271 -15.24 -21.76 5.19
CA TYR A 271 -15.95 -20.60 5.74
C TYR A 271 -17.47 -20.71 5.56
N ASP A 272 -18.21 -20.39 6.62
CA ASP A 272 -19.67 -20.37 6.62
C ASP A 272 -20.22 -19.06 6.03
N LEU A 273 -20.40 -19.03 4.71
CA LEU A 273 -20.95 -17.88 3.96
C LEU A 273 -21.73 -18.38 2.73
N ASN A 274 -22.47 -17.48 2.08
CA ASN A 274 -23.04 -17.78 0.77
C ASN A 274 -22.07 -17.29 -0.31
N PHE A 275 -21.75 -18.17 -1.27
CA PHE A 275 -20.85 -17.86 -2.38
C PHE A 275 -21.57 -17.98 -3.72
N VAL A 276 -21.42 -16.96 -4.54
CA VAL A 276 -21.98 -16.92 -5.90
C VAL A 276 -20.85 -16.63 -6.88
N ARG A 277 -20.47 -17.61 -7.71
CA ARG A 277 -19.56 -17.40 -8.84
C ARG A 277 -20.36 -17.10 -10.09
N VAL A 278 -20.10 -15.96 -10.69
CA VAL A 278 -20.75 -15.51 -11.93
C VAL A 278 -19.76 -15.68 -13.08
N ASN A 279 -20.02 -16.61 -13.98
CA ASN A 279 -19.26 -16.71 -15.22
C ASN A 279 -19.73 -15.62 -16.20
N ALA A 280 -18.91 -14.59 -16.36
CA ALA A 280 -19.16 -13.45 -17.25
C ALA A 280 -18.14 -13.31 -18.38
N GLN A 281 -17.28 -14.33 -18.60
CA GLN A 281 -16.12 -14.26 -19.51
C GLN A 281 -16.51 -13.82 -20.93
N GLU A 282 -17.50 -14.46 -21.55
CA GLU A 282 -17.96 -14.11 -22.90
C GLU A 282 -18.46 -12.67 -22.99
N ARG A 283 -19.13 -12.19 -21.95
CA ARG A 283 -19.66 -10.83 -21.86
C ARG A 283 -18.52 -9.80 -21.86
N PHE A 284 -17.46 -10.03 -21.10
CA PHE A 284 -16.29 -9.15 -21.07
C PHE A 284 -15.53 -9.18 -22.40
N TYR A 285 -15.28 -10.37 -22.96
CA TYR A 285 -14.62 -10.48 -24.27
C TYR A 285 -15.39 -9.76 -25.37
N SER A 286 -16.71 -9.90 -25.38
CA SER A 286 -17.56 -9.21 -26.38
C SER A 286 -17.47 -7.69 -26.27
N LYS A 287 -17.37 -7.15 -25.06
CA LYS A 287 -17.22 -5.70 -24.82
C LYS A 287 -15.84 -5.16 -25.16
N LEU A 288 -14.82 -5.99 -25.05
CA LEU A 288 -13.42 -5.63 -25.33
C LEU A 288 -13.02 -5.85 -26.80
N ALA A 289 -13.90 -6.46 -27.61
CA ALA A 289 -13.63 -6.70 -29.02
C ALA A 289 -13.33 -5.39 -29.77
N GLY A 290 -12.16 -5.34 -30.43
CA GLY A 290 -11.67 -4.16 -31.18
C GLY A 290 -11.14 -3.02 -30.30
N VAL A 291 -11.15 -3.13 -28.98
CA VAL A 291 -10.65 -2.10 -28.05
C VAL A 291 -9.16 -2.28 -27.83
N THR A 292 -8.37 -1.26 -28.19
CA THR A 292 -6.89 -1.30 -28.12
C THR A 292 -6.30 -0.25 -27.18
N GLU A 293 -7.09 0.78 -26.82
CA GLU A 293 -6.64 1.89 -26.00
C GLU A 293 -6.73 1.51 -24.50
N PRO A 294 -5.64 1.66 -23.72
CA PRO A 294 -5.55 1.17 -22.35
C PRO A 294 -6.63 1.71 -21.41
N GLU A 295 -6.90 3.02 -21.45
CA GLU A 295 -7.88 3.63 -20.57
C GLU A 295 -9.31 3.20 -20.94
N ALA A 296 -9.59 3.01 -22.23
CA ALA A 296 -10.87 2.48 -22.67
C ALA A 296 -11.10 1.04 -22.15
N LYS A 297 -10.07 0.19 -22.20
CA LYS A 297 -10.14 -1.15 -21.61
C LYS A 297 -10.46 -1.10 -20.11
N ARG A 298 -9.71 -0.29 -19.35
CA ARG A 298 -9.92 -0.11 -17.91
C ARG A 298 -11.35 0.30 -17.58
N LYS A 299 -11.84 1.28 -18.31
CA LYS A 299 -13.21 1.79 -18.14
C LYS A 299 -14.27 0.74 -18.45
N ILE A 300 -14.17 0.05 -19.57
CA ILE A 300 -15.10 -1.01 -19.97
C ILE A 300 -15.13 -2.14 -18.94
N ILE A 301 -13.95 -2.61 -18.52
CA ILE A 301 -13.84 -3.70 -17.54
C ILE A 301 -14.48 -3.28 -16.22
N GLY A 302 -14.20 -2.07 -15.75
CA GLY A 302 -14.77 -1.55 -14.52
C GLY A 302 -16.28 -1.39 -14.57
N GLU A 303 -16.81 -0.74 -15.60
CA GLU A 303 -18.25 -0.55 -15.78
C GLU A 303 -19.00 -1.89 -15.89
N GLU A 304 -18.43 -2.84 -16.63
CA GLU A 304 -19.08 -4.12 -16.83
C GLU A 304 -19.07 -4.97 -15.56
N PHE A 305 -17.99 -4.90 -14.77
CA PHE A 305 -17.93 -5.55 -13.46
C PHE A 305 -19.05 -5.07 -12.53
N ILE A 306 -19.28 -3.76 -12.48
CA ILE A 306 -20.36 -3.18 -11.68
C ILE A 306 -21.72 -3.68 -12.15
N ARG A 307 -21.98 -3.69 -13.46
CA ARG A 307 -23.26 -4.14 -14.02
C ARG A 307 -23.54 -5.60 -13.67
N VAL A 308 -22.55 -6.47 -13.82
CA VAL A 308 -22.69 -7.89 -13.43
C VAL A 308 -22.97 -8.02 -11.94
N PHE A 309 -22.25 -7.28 -11.11
CA PHE A 309 -22.45 -7.28 -9.67
C PHE A 309 -23.85 -6.79 -9.28
N GLU A 310 -24.34 -5.71 -9.89
CA GLU A 310 -25.71 -5.18 -9.67
C GLU A 310 -26.79 -6.19 -10.06
N GLU A 311 -26.63 -6.87 -11.20
CA GLU A 311 -27.56 -7.89 -11.66
C GLU A 311 -27.66 -9.05 -10.65
N GLU A 312 -26.53 -9.48 -10.09
CA GLU A 312 -26.53 -10.52 -9.06
C GLU A 312 -27.09 -10.02 -7.72
N ALA A 313 -26.75 -8.79 -7.32
CA ALA A 313 -27.31 -8.18 -6.13
C ALA A 313 -28.85 -8.10 -6.17
N LYS A 314 -29.42 -7.77 -7.33
CA LYS A 314 -30.89 -7.75 -7.53
C LYS A 314 -31.51 -9.15 -7.35
N LYS A 315 -30.83 -10.23 -7.78
CA LYS A 315 -31.30 -11.62 -7.58
C LYS A 315 -31.27 -12.03 -6.10
N ILE A 316 -30.28 -11.53 -5.34
CA ILE A 316 -30.15 -11.80 -3.90
C ILE A 316 -31.27 -11.08 -3.12
N GLY A 317 -31.78 -9.98 -3.64
CA GLY A 317 -32.86 -9.19 -3.05
C GLY A 317 -32.37 -8.14 -2.07
N THR A 318 -33.14 -7.86 -1.01
CA THR A 318 -32.81 -6.79 -0.06
C THR A 318 -31.49 -7.06 0.66
N VAL A 319 -30.58 -6.10 0.60
CA VAL A 319 -29.27 -6.09 1.25
C VAL A 319 -29.23 -4.89 2.20
N ASP A 320 -28.81 -5.10 3.43
CA ASP A 320 -28.72 -4.03 4.43
C ASP A 320 -27.34 -3.36 4.41
N PHE A 321 -26.27 -4.15 4.15
CA PHE A 321 -24.90 -3.67 4.21
C PHE A 321 -24.10 -4.11 2.98
N LEU A 322 -23.33 -3.17 2.42
CA LEU A 322 -22.35 -3.45 1.36
C LEU A 322 -20.94 -3.42 1.95
N VAL A 323 -20.14 -4.44 1.65
CA VAL A 323 -18.74 -4.51 2.11
C VAL A 323 -17.82 -3.85 1.10
N GLN A 324 -16.92 -3.01 1.60
CA GLN A 324 -15.85 -2.42 0.83
C GLN A 324 -14.49 -2.76 1.47
N GLY A 325 -13.53 -3.19 0.65
CA GLY A 325 -12.19 -3.56 1.07
C GLY A 325 -11.23 -2.37 1.19
N THR A 326 -11.74 -1.20 1.60
CA THR A 326 -10.94 0.01 1.82
C THR A 326 -9.88 -0.24 2.88
N ILE A 327 -8.65 0.18 2.61
CA ILE A 327 -7.52 0.12 3.56
C ILE A 327 -7.05 1.51 3.94
N TYR A 328 -6.19 1.63 4.95
CA TYR A 328 -5.82 2.93 5.51
C TYR A 328 -5.13 3.88 4.53
N PRO A 329 -4.25 3.46 3.61
CA PRO A 329 -3.74 4.32 2.55
C PRO A 329 -4.82 4.99 1.70
N ASP A 330 -5.89 4.26 1.33
CA ASP A 330 -7.02 4.81 0.56
C ASP A 330 -7.72 5.95 1.33
N VAL A 331 -7.81 5.81 2.65
CA VAL A 331 -8.39 6.83 3.54
C VAL A 331 -7.54 8.10 3.57
N ILE A 332 -6.21 7.95 3.66
CA ILE A 332 -5.27 9.09 3.68
C ILE A 332 -5.35 9.85 2.35
N GLU A 333 -5.31 9.14 1.23
CA GLU A 333 -5.34 9.74 -0.12
C GLU A 333 -6.65 10.47 -0.42
N SER A 334 -7.77 9.98 0.14
CA SER A 334 -9.09 10.59 -0.04
C SER A 334 -9.35 11.80 0.85
N GLY A 335 -8.47 12.10 1.81
CA GLY A 335 -8.60 13.16 2.80
C GLY A 335 -9.57 12.79 3.95
N LEU A 336 -9.10 12.92 5.18
CA LEU A 336 -9.79 12.51 6.42
C LEU A 336 -11.14 13.18 6.74
N GLY A 337 -11.62 14.07 5.88
CA GLY A 337 -12.83 14.87 6.14
C GLY A 337 -14.04 14.58 5.27
N LYS A 338 -13.96 13.69 4.29
CA LYS A 338 -15.05 13.45 3.33
C LYS A 338 -15.35 11.96 3.15
N SER A 339 -15.96 11.35 4.13
CA SER A 339 -16.50 9.99 4.08
C SER A 339 -17.53 9.73 2.93
N ALA A 340 -17.88 10.75 2.18
CA ALA A 340 -18.81 10.66 1.04
C ALA A 340 -18.12 10.69 -0.34
N VAL A 341 -16.80 10.87 -0.43
CA VAL A 341 -16.08 11.07 -1.70
C VAL A 341 -14.97 10.04 -1.96
N ILE A 342 -14.85 9.00 -1.14
CA ILE A 342 -13.93 7.86 -1.39
C ILE A 342 -14.37 7.04 -2.63
N LYS A 343 -14.85 7.71 -3.66
CA LYS A 343 -15.61 7.05 -4.73
C LYS A 343 -14.96 7.01 -6.08
N SER A 344 -13.80 7.62 -6.29
CA SER A 344 -13.53 7.85 -7.70
C SER A 344 -12.24 7.28 -8.29
N HIS A 345 -11.24 6.86 -7.50
CA HIS A 345 -9.95 6.62 -8.17
C HIS A 345 -9.25 5.27 -7.94
N HIS A 346 -9.65 4.45 -6.95
CA HIS A 346 -9.01 3.13 -6.73
C HIS A 346 -9.97 1.93 -6.68
N ASN A 347 -11.28 2.14 -6.51
CA ASN A 347 -12.25 1.12 -6.86
C ASN A 347 -12.69 1.36 -8.30
N VAL A 348 -12.35 0.45 -9.16
CA VAL A 348 -12.78 0.42 -10.56
C VAL A 348 -14.30 0.37 -10.59
N GLY A 349 -14.90 1.54 -10.86
CA GLY A 349 -16.33 1.71 -10.92
C GLY A 349 -16.98 2.16 -9.61
N GLY A 350 -17.80 3.18 -9.67
CA GLY A 350 -18.55 3.74 -8.53
C GLY A 350 -19.39 2.70 -7.79
N LEU A 351 -20.01 3.11 -6.70
CA LEU A 351 -21.00 2.27 -6.03
C LEU A 351 -22.16 1.96 -7.01
N PRO A 352 -22.72 0.75 -6.92
CA PRO A 352 -23.89 0.37 -7.71
C PRO A 352 -25.03 1.38 -7.49
N ASP A 353 -25.49 2.03 -8.56
CA ASP A 353 -26.56 3.04 -8.49
C ASP A 353 -27.91 2.46 -8.07
N TYR A 354 -28.05 1.13 -8.15
CA TYR A 354 -29.32 0.41 -7.98
C TYR A 354 -29.38 -0.56 -6.81
N VAL A 355 -28.30 -0.67 -6.01
CA VAL A 355 -28.34 -1.49 -4.79
C VAL A 355 -28.72 -0.58 -3.62
N ASP A 356 -29.96 -0.73 -3.15
CA ASP A 356 -30.44 -0.02 -1.96
C ASP A 356 -29.89 -0.73 -0.71
N PHE A 357 -28.92 -0.11 -0.04
CA PHE A 357 -28.31 -0.58 1.20
C PHE A 357 -28.27 0.56 2.22
N LYS A 358 -28.33 0.20 3.50
CA LYS A 358 -28.36 1.17 4.60
C LYS A 358 -27.00 1.82 4.85
N GLU A 359 -25.92 0.99 4.79
CA GLU A 359 -24.59 1.45 5.14
C GLU A 359 -23.49 0.60 4.47
N ILE A 360 -22.32 1.23 4.26
CA ILE A 360 -21.10 0.56 3.83
C ILE A 360 -20.34 0.08 5.07
N VAL A 361 -19.84 -1.15 5.02
CA VAL A 361 -18.99 -1.74 6.05
C VAL A 361 -17.57 -1.88 5.53
N GLU A 362 -16.61 -1.26 6.22
CA GLU A 362 -15.19 -1.20 5.83
C GLU A 362 -14.32 -1.78 6.94
N PRO A 363 -14.23 -3.11 7.09
CA PRO A 363 -13.56 -3.73 8.23
C PRO A 363 -12.05 -3.49 8.27
N LEU A 364 -11.44 -3.15 7.14
CA LEU A 364 -9.99 -3.00 6.99
C LEU A 364 -9.53 -1.53 6.96
N ARG A 365 -10.46 -0.59 7.10
CA ARG A 365 -10.22 0.86 6.95
C ARG A 365 -9.06 1.41 7.79
N LEU A 366 -8.74 0.77 8.90
CA LEU A 366 -7.68 1.18 9.81
C LEU A 366 -6.32 0.51 9.53
N LEU A 367 -6.23 -0.42 8.58
CA LEU A 367 -5.07 -1.26 8.36
C LEU A 367 -4.26 -0.83 7.14
N PHE A 368 -2.93 -0.86 7.28
CA PHE A 368 -2.01 -0.88 6.14
C PHE A 368 -2.01 -2.26 5.46
N LYS A 369 -1.49 -2.34 4.24
CA LYS A 369 -1.51 -3.57 3.43
C LYS A 369 -0.83 -4.77 4.09
N ASP A 370 0.28 -4.55 4.79
CA ASP A 370 0.99 -5.57 5.54
C ASP A 370 0.21 -6.01 6.80
N GLU A 371 -0.47 -5.08 7.48
CA GLU A 371 -1.38 -5.39 8.58
C GLU A 371 -2.59 -6.21 8.11
N VAL A 372 -3.15 -5.92 6.92
CA VAL A 372 -4.20 -6.74 6.31
C VAL A 372 -3.73 -8.17 6.08
N ARG A 373 -2.50 -8.36 5.57
CA ARG A 373 -1.93 -9.70 5.42
C ARG A 373 -1.75 -10.41 6.76
N ASN A 374 -1.28 -9.70 7.79
CA ASN A 374 -1.15 -10.27 9.13
C ASN A 374 -2.52 -10.64 9.72
N ALA A 375 -3.54 -9.78 9.57
CA ALA A 375 -4.91 -10.11 9.95
C ALA A 375 -5.45 -11.34 9.19
N GLY A 376 -5.09 -11.49 7.92
CA GLY A 376 -5.42 -12.67 7.12
C GLY A 376 -4.80 -13.96 7.67
N ARG A 377 -3.55 -13.91 8.15
CA ARG A 377 -2.89 -15.05 8.81
C ARG A 377 -3.57 -15.41 10.13
N GLU A 378 -3.90 -14.41 10.96
CA GLU A 378 -4.65 -14.60 12.22
C GLU A 378 -6.03 -15.20 11.98
N LEU A 379 -6.67 -14.86 10.87
CA LEU A 379 -7.95 -15.44 10.45
C LEU A 379 -7.84 -16.88 9.93
N GLY A 380 -6.63 -17.37 9.68
CA GLY A 380 -6.35 -18.71 9.14
C GLY A 380 -6.54 -18.81 7.61
N ILE A 381 -6.43 -17.68 6.90
CA ILE A 381 -6.49 -17.69 5.43
C ILE A 381 -5.22 -18.35 4.89
N PRO A 382 -5.32 -19.24 3.87
CA PRO A 382 -4.15 -19.88 3.28
C PRO A 382 -3.06 -18.91 2.83
N GLU A 383 -1.80 -19.22 3.13
CA GLU A 383 -0.67 -18.32 2.86
C GLU A 383 -0.58 -17.91 1.38
N TYR A 384 -0.89 -18.81 0.45
CA TYR A 384 -0.86 -18.48 -0.99
C TYR A 384 -1.87 -17.41 -1.40
N LEU A 385 -2.95 -17.19 -0.63
CA LEU A 385 -3.89 -16.08 -0.83
C LEU A 385 -3.40 -14.80 -0.12
N VAL A 386 -2.89 -14.94 1.11
CA VAL A 386 -2.45 -13.79 1.91
C VAL A 386 -1.19 -13.16 1.35
N SER A 387 -0.22 -13.96 0.86
CA SER A 387 1.03 -13.50 0.28
C SER A 387 0.95 -13.16 -1.21
N ARG A 388 -0.23 -13.31 -1.82
CA ARG A 388 -0.43 -13.04 -3.25
C ARG A 388 0.07 -11.65 -3.62
N GLN A 389 0.89 -11.59 -4.69
CA GLN A 389 1.37 -10.31 -5.20
C GLN A 389 0.20 -9.47 -5.75
N PRO A 390 0.36 -8.13 -5.82
CA PRO A 390 -0.67 -7.26 -6.39
C PRO A 390 -1.13 -7.73 -7.77
N PHE A 391 -2.43 -7.61 -8.02
CA PHE A 391 -3.03 -7.89 -9.31
C PHE A 391 -3.96 -6.73 -9.67
N PRO A 392 -3.81 -6.14 -10.85
CA PRO A 392 -4.58 -4.98 -11.22
C PRO A 392 -6.08 -5.29 -11.34
N GLY A 393 -6.93 -4.31 -11.02
CA GLY A 393 -8.38 -4.46 -11.14
C GLY A 393 -8.85 -4.93 -12.53
N PRO A 394 -8.30 -4.40 -13.65
CA PRO A 394 -8.61 -4.87 -14.99
C PRO A 394 -8.05 -6.27 -15.33
N GLY A 395 -7.36 -6.92 -14.41
CA GLY A 395 -6.80 -8.24 -14.61
C GLY A 395 -5.75 -8.28 -15.72
N LEU A 396 -5.73 -9.39 -16.47
CA LEU A 396 -4.82 -9.57 -17.60
C LEU A 396 -5.11 -8.66 -18.79
N GLY A 397 -6.25 -7.94 -18.79
CA GLY A 397 -6.61 -7.03 -19.87
C GLY A 397 -5.58 -5.94 -20.13
N ILE A 398 -4.84 -5.49 -19.10
CA ILE A 398 -3.76 -4.50 -19.20
C ILE A 398 -2.35 -5.12 -19.30
N ARG A 399 -2.28 -6.45 -19.40
CA ARG A 399 -1.06 -7.21 -19.71
C ARG A 399 -1.07 -7.76 -21.12
N ILE A 400 -2.06 -7.37 -21.92
CA ILE A 400 -2.16 -7.66 -23.36
C ILE A 400 -2.17 -6.34 -24.10
N ILE A 401 -1.04 -5.98 -24.71
CA ILE A 401 -0.95 -4.76 -25.51
C ILE A 401 -1.85 -4.88 -26.74
N GLY A 402 -2.71 -3.87 -26.94
CA GLY A 402 -3.71 -3.88 -28.00
C GLY A 402 -4.98 -4.66 -27.66
N GLU A 403 -5.67 -5.20 -28.65
CA GLU A 403 -6.94 -5.90 -28.50
C GLU A 403 -6.84 -7.14 -27.60
N VAL A 404 -7.81 -7.30 -26.71
CA VAL A 404 -7.93 -8.46 -25.82
C VAL A 404 -8.83 -9.49 -26.49
N THR A 405 -8.32 -10.72 -26.63
CA THR A 405 -9.07 -11.88 -27.12
C THR A 405 -8.88 -13.07 -26.19
N GLU A 406 -9.81 -14.01 -26.20
CA GLU A 406 -9.71 -15.24 -25.39
C GLU A 406 -8.40 -16.00 -25.66
N GLU A 407 -7.95 -16.08 -26.93
CA GLU A 407 -6.70 -16.71 -27.30
C GLU A 407 -5.50 -16.02 -26.65
N LYS A 408 -5.45 -14.67 -26.71
CA LYS A 408 -4.36 -13.90 -26.13
C LYS A 408 -4.35 -13.96 -24.60
N VAL A 409 -5.53 -13.99 -23.98
CA VAL A 409 -5.66 -14.17 -22.54
C VAL A 409 -5.08 -15.52 -22.12
N ARG A 410 -5.43 -16.60 -22.83
CA ARG A 410 -4.90 -17.93 -22.54
C ARG A 410 -3.37 -17.98 -22.68
N ILE A 411 -2.82 -17.35 -23.71
CA ILE A 411 -1.36 -17.26 -23.88
C ILE A 411 -0.72 -16.59 -22.66
N VAL A 412 -1.25 -15.46 -22.21
CA VAL A 412 -0.71 -14.75 -21.02
C VAL A 412 -0.90 -15.58 -19.76
N GLN A 413 -2.06 -16.22 -19.56
CA GLN A 413 -2.31 -17.09 -18.43
C GLN A 413 -1.28 -18.21 -18.32
N ASP A 414 -1.01 -18.89 -19.43
CA ASP A 414 -0.05 -20.00 -19.45
C ASP A 414 1.38 -19.51 -19.22
N ALA A 415 1.79 -18.42 -19.88
CA ALA A 415 3.12 -17.84 -19.74
C ALA A 415 3.36 -17.29 -18.32
N ASP A 416 2.39 -16.56 -17.75
CA ASP A 416 2.44 -16.03 -16.40
C ASP A 416 2.49 -17.14 -15.34
N TYR A 417 1.72 -18.22 -15.56
CA TYR A 417 1.74 -19.37 -14.68
C TYR A 417 3.13 -20.03 -14.62
N ILE A 418 3.74 -20.27 -15.79
CA ILE A 418 5.09 -20.85 -15.89
C ILE A 418 6.11 -19.93 -15.20
N TYR A 419 6.04 -18.62 -15.47
CA TYR A 419 6.97 -17.65 -14.89
C TYR A 419 6.87 -17.62 -13.38
N ARG A 420 5.67 -17.50 -12.82
CA ARG A 420 5.45 -17.50 -11.38
C ARG A 420 5.89 -18.80 -10.72
N GLU A 421 5.63 -19.93 -11.35
CA GLU A 421 6.03 -21.24 -10.83
C GLU A 421 7.55 -21.38 -10.74
N GLU A 422 8.30 -21.01 -11.79
CA GLU A 422 9.76 -21.12 -11.80
C GLU A 422 10.43 -20.10 -10.86
N ILE A 423 9.90 -18.89 -10.75
CA ILE A 423 10.35 -17.88 -9.76
C ILE A 423 10.20 -18.42 -8.34
N ALA A 424 9.04 -19.01 -8.00
CA ALA A 424 8.77 -19.59 -6.69
C ALA A 424 9.68 -20.80 -6.41
N LYS A 425 9.87 -21.71 -7.39
CA LYS A 425 10.77 -22.86 -7.27
C LYS A 425 12.23 -22.45 -7.03
N ALA A 426 12.64 -21.34 -7.61
CA ALA A 426 13.98 -20.77 -7.42
C ALA A 426 14.12 -19.99 -6.09
N GLY A 427 13.04 -19.74 -5.37
CA GLY A 427 13.03 -19.01 -4.09
C GLY A 427 13.37 -17.52 -4.20
N VAL A 428 13.29 -16.93 -5.41
CA VAL A 428 13.60 -15.52 -5.64
C VAL A 428 12.38 -14.60 -5.47
N ASP A 429 11.18 -15.16 -5.37
CA ASP A 429 9.92 -14.47 -5.19
C ASP A 429 9.87 -13.56 -3.96
N LYS A 430 10.57 -13.96 -2.88
CA LYS A 430 10.59 -13.26 -1.58
C LYS A 430 11.17 -11.83 -1.65
N ASN A 431 12.01 -11.57 -2.65
CA ASN A 431 12.69 -10.29 -2.84
C ASN A 431 12.02 -9.43 -3.93
N LEU A 432 10.94 -9.90 -4.52
CA LEU A 432 10.24 -9.23 -5.61
C LEU A 432 8.97 -8.53 -5.12
N GLY A 433 8.79 -7.28 -5.53
CA GLY A 433 7.55 -6.55 -5.28
C GLY A 433 6.42 -7.02 -6.20
N GLN A 434 6.74 -7.19 -7.48
CA GLN A 434 5.80 -7.70 -8.48
C GLN A 434 6.56 -8.34 -9.65
N TYR A 435 6.01 -9.41 -10.20
CA TYR A 435 6.54 -10.09 -11.39
C TYR A 435 5.42 -10.77 -12.17
N PHE A 436 5.47 -10.70 -13.48
CA PHE A 436 4.41 -11.21 -14.37
C PHE A 436 4.88 -11.35 -15.82
N ALA A 437 4.07 -12.01 -16.63
CA ALA A 437 4.18 -12.06 -18.07
C ALA A 437 3.15 -11.15 -18.75
N ALA A 438 3.55 -10.50 -19.84
CA ALA A 438 2.69 -9.67 -20.68
C ALA A 438 2.83 -10.03 -22.16
N LEU A 439 1.76 -9.90 -22.93
CA LEU A 439 1.76 -10.10 -24.38
C LEU A 439 2.02 -8.77 -25.09
N THR A 440 3.13 -8.69 -25.78
CA THR A 440 3.58 -7.44 -26.44
C THR A 440 2.84 -7.10 -27.73
N ASN A 441 1.98 -7.97 -28.25
CA ASN A 441 1.40 -7.89 -29.59
C ASN A 441 2.43 -7.90 -30.75
N MET A 442 3.72 -7.92 -30.44
CA MET A 442 4.79 -8.09 -31.40
C MET A 442 4.82 -9.54 -31.90
N ARG A 443 4.89 -9.71 -33.22
CA ARG A 443 5.13 -11.02 -33.84
C ARG A 443 6.51 -11.09 -34.43
N SER A 444 7.11 -12.24 -34.36
CA SER A 444 8.45 -12.48 -34.94
C SER A 444 8.53 -13.80 -35.65
N VAL A 445 9.46 -13.88 -36.60
CA VAL A 445 9.79 -15.12 -37.28
C VAL A 445 10.55 -16.03 -36.33
N GLY A 446 10.11 -17.28 -36.22
CA GLY A 446 10.77 -18.36 -35.51
C GLY A 446 11.00 -19.56 -36.43
N VAL A 447 11.82 -20.49 -35.98
CA VAL A 447 11.99 -21.81 -36.57
C VAL A 447 11.72 -22.83 -35.47
N MET A 448 10.63 -23.56 -35.58
CA MET A 448 10.22 -24.59 -34.64
C MET A 448 10.06 -25.93 -35.37
N GLY A 449 10.94 -26.87 -35.08
CA GLY A 449 11.13 -28.05 -35.91
C GLY A 449 11.65 -27.66 -37.30
N ASP A 450 11.06 -28.22 -38.34
CA ASP A 450 11.44 -27.95 -39.73
C ASP A 450 10.64 -26.82 -40.39
N GLY A 451 9.77 -26.12 -39.61
CA GLY A 451 8.85 -25.10 -40.09
C GLY A 451 9.19 -23.69 -39.60
N ARG A 452 8.92 -22.68 -40.47
CA ARG A 452 8.91 -21.28 -40.03
C ARG A 452 7.59 -20.99 -39.29
N THR A 453 7.69 -20.28 -38.19
CA THR A 453 6.55 -19.74 -37.43
C THR A 453 6.55 -18.22 -37.47
N TYR A 454 5.38 -17.61 -37.25
CA TYR A 454 5.24 -16.16 -37.11
C TYR A 454 4.28 -15.92 -35.92
N ASP A 455 4.87 -15.97 -34.74
CA ASP A 455 4.17 -16.03 -33.47
C ASP A 455 4.48 -14.84 -32.57
N TYR A 456 3.78 -14.76 -31.44
CA TYR A 456 3.91 -13.67 -30.49
C TYR A 456 5.20 -13.71 -29.67
N ALA A 457 5.61 -12.54 -29.21
CA ALA A 457 6.62 -12.38 -28.18
C ALA A 457 5.96 -12.07 -26.81
N ILE A 458 6.39 -12.80 -25.79
CA ILE A 458 6.05 -12.54 -24.39
C ILE A 458 7.14 -11.67 -23.78
N ALA A 459 6.74 -10.64 -23.02
CA ALA A 459 7.62 -9.88 -22.15
C ALA A 459 7.46 -10.38 -20.71
N LEU A 460 8.60 -10.68 -20.08
CA LEU A 460 8.69 -10.95 -18.66
C LEU A 460 9.09 -9.67 -17.94
N ARG A 461 8.43 -9.37 -16.83
CA ARG A 461 8.75 -8.25 -15.98
C ARG A 461 8.89 -8.69 -14.54
N ALA A 462 9.90 -8.22 -13.84
CA ALA A 462 10.04 -8.31 -12.40
C ALA A 462 10.63 -7.02 -11.86
N VAL A 463 10.12 -6.56 -10.74
CA VAL A 463 10.57 -5.33 -10.09
C VAL A 463 10.76 -5.52 -8.60
N THR A 464 11.76 -4.81 -8.07
CA THR A 464 11.95 -4.57 -6.63
C THR A 464 11.42 -3.19 -6.29
N THR A 465 10.64 -3.10 -5.23
CA THR A 465 10.04 -1.85 -4.78
C THR A 465 9.68 -1.93 -3.31
N SER A 466 9.66 -0.79 -2.63
CA SER A 466 9.19 -0.67 -1.25
C SER A 466 7.79 -0.09 -1.14
N ASP A 467 7.39 0.75 -2.09
CA ASP A 467 6.19 1.59 -1.99
C ASP A 467 5.36 1.64 -3.30
N PHE A 468 5.81 0.99 -4.36
CA PHE A 468 5.24 1.03 -5.72
C PHE A 468 5.23 2.41 -6.39
N MET A 469 5.71 3.46 -5.73
CA MET A 469 5.91 4.78 -6.34
C MET A 469 7.14 4.77 -7.24
N THR A 470 8.22 4.15 -6.75
CA THR A 470 9.44 3.88 -7.50
C THR A 470 9.71 2.37 -7.55
N ALA A 471 10.31 1.91 -8.61
CA ALA A 471 10.67 0.50 -8.76
C ALA A 471 11.92 0.34 -9.64
N GLU A 472 12.76 -0.60 -9.25
CA GLU A 472 13.91 -1.01 -10.06
C GLU A 472 13.61 -2.35 -10.72
N SER A 473 14.13 -2.55 -11.94
CA SER A 473 14.08 -3.85 -12.59
C SER A 473 14.88 -4.86 -11.78
N ALA A 474 14.26 -5.98 -11.44
CA ALA A 474 14.89 -7.01 -10.62
C ALA A 474 15.90 -7.84 -11.40
N HIS A 475 17.01 -8.20 -10.77
CA HIS A 475 17.98 -9.12 -11.35
C HIS A 475 17.53 -10.57 -11.10
N ILE A 476 16.83 -11.15 -12.07
CA ILE A 476 16.49 -12.57 -12.05
C ILE A 476 17.70 -13.39 -12.51
N PRO A 477 18.10 -14.46 -11.79
CA PRO A 477 19.21 -15.33 -12.22
C PRO A 477 18.98 -15.84 -13.66
N TRP A 478 20.04 -15.80 -14.45
CA TRP A 478 19.94 -16.17 -15.87
C TRP A 478 19.42 -17.59 -16.08
N GLU A 479 19.81 -18.51 -15.23
CA GLU A 479 19.38 -19.91 -15.26
C GLU A 479 17.87 -20.05 -15.08
N VAL A 480 17.27 -19.16 -14.28
CA VAL A 480 15.81 -19.11 -14.08
C VAL A 480 15.13 -18.56 -15.32
N LEU A 481 15.64 -17.46 -15.89
CA LEU A 481 15.12 -16.88 -17.15
C LEU A 481 15.23 -17.85 -18.33
N GLU A 482 16.34 -18.56 -18.43
CA GLU A 482 16.54 -19.59 -19.47
C GLU A 482 15.52 -20.72 -19.33
N LYS A 483 15.30 -21.21 -18.13
CA LYS A 483 14.33 -22.26 -17.85
C LYS A 483 12.90 -21.80 -18.14
N VAL A 484 12.53 -20.58 -17.72
CA VAL A 484 11.22 -19.97 -18.01
C VAL A 484 11.04 -19.83 -19.53
N THR A 485 12.04 -19.32 -20.24
CA THR A 485 12.02 -19.13 -21.68
C THR A 485 11.79 -20.48 -22.40
N ASN A 486 12.57 -21.49 -22.04
CA ASN A 486 12.46 -22.81 -22.64
C ASN A 486 11.07 -23.42 -22.40
N ARG A 487 10.51 -23.27 -21.19
CA ARG A 487 9.17 -23.76 -20.89
C ARG A 487 8.09 -23.00 -21.67
N ILE A 488 8.15 -21.66 -21.68
CA ILE A 488 7.14 -20.83 -22.38
C ILE A 488 7.13 -21.20 -23.88
N VAL A 489 8.28 -21.25 -24.54
CA VAL A 489 8.34 -21.53 -25.97
C VAL A 489 7.86 -22.95 -26.31
N ASN A 490 8.07 -23.92 -25.42
CA ASN A 490 7.67 -25.31 -25.67
C ASN A 490 6.24 -25.63 -25.22
N GLU A 491 5.73 -25.00 -24.15
CA GLU A 491 4.45 -25.32 -23.55
C GLU A 491 3.32 -24.36 -23.99
N VAL A 492 3.64 -23.10 -24.36
CA VAL A 492 2.63 -22.09 -24.73
C VAL A 492 2.53 -21.97 -26.26
N LYS A 493 1.41 -22.41 -26.81
CA LYS A 493 1.16 -22.31 -28.27
C LYS A 493 1.04 -20.85 -28.70
N GLY A 494 1.64 -20.52 -29.86
CA GLY A 494 1.58 -19.18 -30.45
C GLY A 494 2.64 -18.21 -29.91
N VAL A 495 3.64 -18.72 -29.18
CA VAL A 495 4.78 -17.96 -28.66
C VAL A 495 6.09 -18.56 -29.17
N ASN A 496 6.93 -17.74 -29.79
CA ASN A 496 8.26 -18.15 -30.27
C ASN A 496 9.40 -17.27 -29.74
N ARG A 497 9.09 -16.29 -28.89
CA ARG A 497 10.08 -15.35 -28.33
C ARG A 497 9.71 -14.89 -26.94
N VAL A 498 10.72 -14.80 -26.08
CA VAL A 498 10.60 -14.23 -24.73
C VAL A 498 11.57 -13.08 -24.57
N LEU A 499 11.12 -11.97 -24.01
CA LEU A 499 11.86 -10.74 -23.73
C LEU A 499 11.86 -10.51 -22.21
N TYR A 500 12.87 -9.81 -21.70
CA TYR A 500 12.88 -9.35 -20.32
C TYR A 500 12.93 -7.81 -20.28
N ASP A 501 12.00 -7.17 -19.56
CA ASP A 501 11.97 -5.72 -19.42
C ASP A 501 12.87 -5.26 -18.27
N CYS A 502 13.93 -4.55 -18.63
CA CYS A 502 14.95 -4.01 -17.72
C CYS A 502 14.68 -2.56 -17.28
N THR A 503 13.50 -2.00 -17.60
CA THR A 503 13.22 -0.58 -17.34
C THR A 503 12.73 -0.36 -15.91
N GLY A 504 13.27 0.65 -15.22
CA GLY A 504 12.79 1.08 -13.90
C GLY A 504 11.56 1.99 -13.97
N LYS A 505 10.96 2.25 -12.83
CA LYS A 505 9.90 3.25 -12.65
C LYS A 505 10.43 4.38 -11.74
N PRO A 506 10.56 5.63 -12.18
CA PRO A 506 10.41 6.08 -13.59
C PRO A 506 11.54 5.57 -14.47
N PRO A 507 11.51 5.70 -15.84
CA PRO A 507 10.47 6.37 -16.62
C PRO A 507 9.27 5.49 -16.98
N ALA A 508 9.40 4.15 -16.90
CA ALA A 508 8.27 3.26 -17.18
C ALA A 508 7.28 3.17 -15.99
N THR A 509 6.12 2.60 -16.23
CA THR A 509 5.22 2.10 -15.20
C THR A 509 5.58 0.66 -14.81
N ILE A 510 4.98 0.09 -13.76
CA ILE A 510 5.17 -1.33 -13.45
C ILE A 510 4.36 -2.19 -14.43
N GLU A 511 3.07 -1.94 -14.58
CA GLU A 511 2.22 -2.59 -15.59
C GLU A 511 2.49 -2.02 -16.99
N PHE A 512 2.13 -2.75 -18.03
CA PHE A 512 2.38 -2.34 -19.42
C PHE A 512 1.33 -1.38 -19.97
N GLU A 513 0.07 -1.47 -19.45
CA GLU A 513 -1.04 -0.59 -19.81
C GLU A 513 -1.81 -0.09 -18.59
#